data_88f6c3c39e1bbf113a25283ce3012207
#
_entry.id   88f6c3c39e1bbf113a25283ce3012207
#
_cell.length_a   1.000
_cell.length_b   1.000
_cell.length_c   1.000
_cell.angle_alpha   90.00
_cell.angle_beta   90.00
_cell.angle_gamma   90.00
#
_symmetry.space_group_name_H-M   'P 1'
#
loop_
_entity.id
_entity.type
_entity.pdbx_description
1 polymer ?
#
loop_
_entity_poly.entity_id
_entity_poly.type
_entity_poly.pdbx_seq_one_letter_code
_entity_poly.pdbx_strand_id
1 'polypeptide(L)' 'MVKAVVLVKSPKKLIAARLKQVSLVNESFSVSGQFDAVAIIEVNELTQIKDVTIEIQKIAGVERTETMIQVQ' A
#
# COMPACT_ATOMS: atom_id res chain seq x y z
N MET A 1 -7.75 10.69 12.66
CA MET A 1 -7.07 10.23 11.45
C MET A 1 -7.20 8.74 11.31
N VAL A 2 -7.24 8.27 10.10
CA VAL A 2 -7.38 6.85 9.81
C VAL A 2 -6.05 6.33 9.29
N LYS A 3 -5.56 5.25 9.89
CA LYS A 3 -4.30 4.64 9.50
C LYS A 3 -4.55 3.25 8.93
N ALA A 4 -3.84 2.92 7.86
CA ALA A 4 -3.96 1.63 7.22
C ALA A 4 -2.61 1.13 6.74
N VAL A 5 -2.53 -0.18 6.60
CA VAL A 5 -1.35 -0.85 6.06
C VAL A 5 -1.81 -1.63 4.85
N VAL A 6 -1.16 -1.41 3.71
CA VAL A 6 -1.45 -2.16 2.50
C VAL A 6 -0.27 -3.08 2.21
N LEU A 7 -0.54 -4.37 2.22
CA LEU A 7 0.45 -5.39 1.90
C LEU A 7 0.35 -5.66 0.40
N VAL A 8 1.49 -5.68 -0.28
CA VAL A 8 1.54 -5.79 -1.73
C VAL A 8 2.39 -6.97 -2.14
N LYS A 9 1.83 -7.82 -3.00
CA LYS A 9 2.56 -8.93 -3.59
C LYS A 9 2.90 -8.57 -5.03
N SER A 10 4.19 -8.59 -5.35
CA SER A 10 4.65 -8.25 -6.69
C SER A 10 6.05 -8.82 -6.91
N PRO A 11 6.34 -9.38 -8.10
CA PRO A 11 7.69 -9.84 -8.42
C PRO A 11 8.64 -8.69 -8.77
N LYS A 12 8.16 -7.46 -8.86
CA LYS A 12 8.99 -6.32 -9.24
C LYS A 12 9.91 -5.94 -8.09
N LYS A 13 11.22 -5.80 -8.38
CA LYS A 13 12.21 -5.54 -7.34
C LYS A 13 12.05 -4.19 -6.68
N LEU A 14 11.58 -3.19 -7.40
CA LEU A 14 11.47 -1.83 -6.88
C LEU A 14 10.04 -1.44 -6.56
N ILE A 15 9.22 -2.42 -6.20
CA ILE A 15 7.81 -2.13 -5.94
C ILE A 15 7.63 -1.16 -4.76
N ALA A 16 8.46 -1.24 -3.73
CA ALA A 16 8.34 -0.32 -2.59
C ALA A 16 8.58 1.13 -3.02
N ALA A 17 9.54 1.35 -3.92
CA ALA A 17 9.80 2.69 -4.45
C ALA A 17 8.62 3.20 -5.27
N ARG A 18 7.97 2.32 -6.01
CA ARG A 18 6.78 2.69 -6.78
C ARG A 18 5.62 3.04 -5.86
N LEU A 19 5.46 2.30 -4.77
CA LEU A 19 4.41 2.60 -3.79
C LEU A 19 4.59 3.98 -3.18
N LYS A 20 5.82 4.37 -2.93
CA LYS A 20 6.09 5.66 -2.31
C LYS A 20 5.67 6.82 -3.20
N GLN A 21 5.56 6.62 -4.50
CA GLN A 21 5.13 7.65 -5.43
C GLN A 21 3.62 7.82 -5.48
N VAL A 22 2.88 6.90 -4.88
CA VAL A 22 1.42 7.00 -4.84
C VAL A 22 1.03 8.09 -3.85
N SER A 23 0.13 8.96 -4.26
CA SER A 23 -0.36 10.04 -3.41
C SER A 23 -0.95 9.46 -2.12
N LEU A 24 -0.70 10.12 -1.00
CA LEU A 24 -1.21 9.77 0.33
C LEU A 24 -0.50 8.56 0.97
N VAL A 25 0.45 7.94 0.30
CA VAL A 25 1.29 6.93 0.94
C VAL A 25 2.35 7.65 1.76
N ASN A 26 2.33 7.43 3.07
CA ASN A 26 3.26 8.09 3.98
C ASN A 26 4.63 7.43 3.96
N GLU A 27 4.63 6.11 3.90
CA GLU A 27 5.88 5.35 3.97
C GLU A 27 5.69 4.03 3.24
N SER A 28 6.77 3.53 2.65
CA SER A 28 6.75 2.21 2.03
C SER A 28 8.11 1.56 2.21
N PHE A 29 8.12 0.25 2.26
CA PHE A 29 9.36 -0.51 2.38
C PHE A 29 9.14 -1.94 1.91
N SER A 30 10.25 -2.61 1.60
CA SER A 30 10.21 -4.01 1.18
C SER A 30 10.16 -4.92 2.39
N VAL A 31 9.50 -6.06 2.23
CA VAL A 31 9.42 -7.08 3.27
C VAL A 31 9.66 -8.43 2.65
N SER A 32 9.91 -9.42 3.49
CA SER A 32 10.01 -10.81 3.06
C SER A 32 8.79 -11.57 3.58
N GLY A 33 8.54 -12.75 3.00
CA GLY A 33 7.42 -13.58 3.40
C GLY A 33 6.38 -13.69 2.31
N GLN A 34 5.11 -13.66 2.70
CA GLN A 34 4.02 -13.83 1.73
C GLN A 34 3.77 -12.59 0.89
N PHE A 35 4.27 -11.45 1.31
CA PHE A 35 4.16 -10.20 0.56
C PHE A 35 5.54 -9.63 0.33
N ASP A 36 5.64 -8.70 -0.62
CA ASP A 36 6.92 -8.16 -1.05
C ASP A 36 7.15 -6.75 -0.59
N ALA A 37 6.10 -6.00 -0.33
CA ALA A 37 6.21 -4.62 0.11
C ALA A 37 5.03 -4.22 0.97
N VAL A 38 5.23 -3.14 1.72
CA VAL A 38 4.22 -2.59 2.61
C VAL A 38 4.12 -1.09 2.35
N ALA A 39 2.90 -0.57 2.28
CA ALA A 39 2.64 0.86 2.23
C ALA A 39 1.87 1.25 3.48
N ILE A 40 2.33 2.30 4.15
CA ILE A 40 1.66 2.87 5.31
C ILE A 40 0.89 4.09 4.86
N ILE A 41 -0.40 4.13 5.16
CA ILE A 41 -1.29 5.20 4.75
C ILE A 41 -1.91 5.84 5.98
N GLU A 42 -1.88 7.17 6.04
CA GLU A 42 -2.53 7.90 7.12
C GLU A 42 -3.31 9.04 6.49
N VAL A 43 -4.64 9.00 6.63
CA VAL A 43 -5.52 9.94 5.95
C VAL A 43 -6.60 10.43 6.89
N ASN A 44 -7.38 11.41 6.45
CA ASN A 44 -8.44 11.98 7.27
C ASN A 44 -9.72 11.16 7.23
N GLU A 45 -10.00 10.52 6.10
CA GLU A 45 -11.26 9.81 5.91
C GLU A 45 -11.04 8.42 5.35
N LEU A 46 -11.90 7.50 5.74
CA LEU A 46 -11.83 6.11 5.32
C LEU A 46 -11.92 5.96 3.80
N THR A 47 -12.72 6.79 3.15
CA THR A 47 -12.86 6.72 1.69
C THR A 47 -11.55 6.95 0.96
N GLN A 48 -10.63 7.74 1.55
CA GLN A 48 -9.34 7.99 0.95
C GLN A 48 -8.47 6.73 0.90
N ILE A 49 -8.65 5.82 1.86
CA ILE A 49 -7.91 4.55 1.84
C ILE A 49 -8.32 3.73 0.63
N LYS A 50 -9.61 3.71 0.32
CA LYS A 50 -10.10 3.00 -0.87
C LYS A 50 -9.46 3.55 -2.13
N ASP A 51 -9.38 4.88 -2.24
CA ASP A 51 -8.79 5.52 -3.42
C ASP A 51 -7.32 5.16 -3.57
N VAL A 52 -6.57 5.18 -2.46
CA VAL A 52 -5.16 4.82 -2.49
C VAL A 52 -4.98 3.35 -2.87
N THR A 53 -5.82 2.47 -2.34
CA THR A 53 -5.76 1.05 -2.65
C THR A 53 -5.98 0.81 -4.14
N ILE A 54 -6.93 1.51 -4.75
CA ILE A 54 -7.19 1.39 -6.17
C ILE A 54 -5.97 1.84 -6.98
N GLU A 55 -5.34 2.94 -6.57
CA GLU A 55 -4.13 3.41 -7.26
C GLU A 55 -3.01 2.40 -7.17
N ILE A 56 -2.82 1.78 -6.00
CA ILE A 56 -1.80 0.76 -5.83
C ILE A 56 -2.07 -0.44 -6.74
N GLN A 57 -3.32 -0.85 -6.84
CA GLN A 57 -3.69 -2.01 -7.66
C GLN A 57 -3.47 -1.76 -9.14
N LYS A 58 -3.42 -0.50 -9.57
CA LYS A 58 -3.16 -0.15 -10.96
C LYS A 58 -1.68 -0.20 -11.33
N ILE A 59 -0.78 -0.30 -10.36
CA ILE A 59 0.64 -0.36 -10.64
C ILE A 59 0.97 -1.67 -11.36
N ALA A 60 1.69 -1.55 -12.49
CA ALA A 60 2.07 -2.71 -13.26
C ALA A 60 2.91 -3.66 -12.42
N GLY A 61 2.54 -4.94 -12.42
CA GLY A 61 3.27 -5.95 -11.66
C GLY A 61 2.69 -6.27 -10.30
N VAL A 62 1.72 -5.49 -9.82
CA VAL A 62 1.06 -5.80 -8.56
C VAL A 62 0.09 -6.96 -8.80
N GLU A 63 0.33 -8.07 -8.12
CA GLU A 63 -0.48 -9.28 -8.27
C GLU A 63 -1.62 -9.34 -7.28
N ARG A 64 -1.38 -8.90 -6.05
CA ARG A 64 -2.37 -9.00 -4.99
C ARG A 64 -2.07 -7.96 -3.92
N THR A 65 -3.11 -7.43 -3.32
CA THR A 65 -2.98 -6.51 -2.19
C THR A 65 -3.89 -6.97 -1.06
N GLU A 66 -3.49 -6.62 0.16
CA GLU A 66 -4.32 -6.85 1.33
C GLU A 66 -4.24 -5.60 2.19
N THR A 67 -5.39 -5.03 2.50
CA THR A 67 -5.45 -3.79 3.26
C THR A 67 -5.95 -4.07 4.68
N MET A 68 -5.20 -3.59 5.66
CA MET A 68 -5.59 -3.69 7.06
C MET A 68 -5.74 -2.28 7.62
N ILE A 69 -6.90 -2.00 8.20
CA ILE A 69 -7.20 -0.66 8.72
C ILE A 69 -7.12 -0.72 10.24
N GLN A 70 -6.43 0.25 10.83
CA GLN A 70 -6.31 0.33 12.28
C GLN A 70 -7.68 0.60 12.90
N VAL A 71 -8.03 -0.19 13.91
CA VAL A 71 -9.35 -0.06 14.55
C VAL A 71 -9.20 0.31 16.03
N GLN A 72 -8.10 0.82 16.46
CA GLN A 72 -7.91 1.29 17.83
C GLN A 72 -6.46 1.17 18.24
#